data_83ee9e9702570591895fd65b548169ae
#
_entry.id   83ee9e9702570591895fd65b548169ae
#
_cell.length_a   1.000
_cell.length_b   1.000
_cell.length_c   1.000
_cell.angle_alpha   90.00
_cell.angle_beta   90.00
_cell.angle_gamma   90.00
#
_symmetry.space_group_name_H-M   'P 1'
#
loop_
_entity.id
_entity.type
_entity.pdbx_description
1 polymer ?
#
loop_
_entity_poly.entity_id
_entity_poly.type
_entity_poly.pdbx_seq_one_letter_code
_entity_poly.pdbx_strand_id
1 'polypeptide(L)'
;ITFFGQDWGGLIGLRLVVNYPDRFDRVVISNTGLPYNPDSPQSLVEEIENFRNNEPTPNLLEMQRALSQMGTDPARKFAYWQKFCWETEDMPIGLMMSIMMERPPRMLLGLKFALYKLGLISPLPTPLAKGYDAPFPDATYKMGPRAMPSYVPTLATSPSLDEQRKAWDFFETFEKPFVCAFADNDPVTAGSQAQFLEKVPGTRGLDHP
;
A
#
# COMPACT_ATOMS: atom_id res chain seq x y z
N ILE A 1 -3.45 19.97 -18.02
CA ILE A 1 -4.29 18.88 -17.43
C ILE A 1 -4.11 18.92 -15.92
N THR A 2 -5.19 18.68 -15.14
CA THR A 2 -5.06 18.37 -13.71
C THR A 2 -4.91 16.88 -13.53
N PHE A 3 -3.84 16.45 -12.86
CA PHE A 3 -3.67 15.06 -12.43
C PHE A 3 -4.38 14.86 -11.09
N PHE A 4 -5.10 13.75 -10.95
CA PHE A 4 -5.57 13.24 -9.67
C PHE A 4 -5.14 11.77 -9.54
N GLY A 5 -4.49 11.43 -8.42
CA GLY A 5 -4.04 10.07 -8.16
C GLY A 5 -4.24 9.63 -6.72
N GLN A 6 -4.74 8.40 -6.54
CA GLN A 6 -4.91 7.76 -5.25
C GLN A 6 -4.26 6.38 -5.27
N ASP A 7 -3.70 5.95 -4.15
CA ASP A 7 -3.07 4.64 -3.98
C ASP A 7 -2.06 4.34 -5.12
N TRP A 8 -2.19 3.24 -5.82
CA TRP A 8 -1.38 2.91 -7.01
C TRP A 8 -1.51 3.92 -8.15
N GLY A 9 -2.68 4.55 -8.28
CA GLY A 9 -2.86 5.63 -9.25
C GLY A 9 -1.95 6.82 -8.95
N GLY A 10 -1.68 7.10 -7.68
CA GLY A 10 -0.69 8.10 -7.27
C GLY A 10 0.74 7.67 -7.56
N LEU A 11 1.14 6.45 -7.16
CA LEU A 11 2.48 5.91 -7.42
C LEU A 11 2.85 5.93 -8.91
N ILE A 12 1.95 5.48 -9.79
CA ILE A 12 2.16 5.45 -11.24
C ILE A 12 2.08 6.87 -11.82
N GLY A 13 1.06 7.62 -11.42
CA GLY A 13 0.77 8.91 -12.00
C GLY A 13 1.77 10.00 -11.64
N LEU A 14 2.34 9.98 -10.44
CA LEU A 14 3.42 10.89 -10.09
C LEU A 14 4.64 10.69 -11.01
N ARG A 15 4.98 9.46 -11.36
CA ARG A 15 6.03 9.19 -12.36
C ARG A 15 5.66 9.68 -13.76
N LEU A 16 4.37 9.63 -14.14
CA LEU A 16 3.92 10.22 -15.40
C LEU A 16 4.06 11.75 -15.39
N VAL A 17 3.76 12.40 -14.26
CA VAL A 17 3.99 13.84 -14.11
C VAL A 17 5.47 14.19 -14.30
N VAL A 18 6.37 13.41 -13.69
CA VAL A 18 7.84 13.59 -13.86
C VAL A 18 8.27 13.44 -15.31
N ASN A 19 7.77 12.42 -16.00
CA ASN A 19 8.17 12.12 -17.39
C ASN A 19 7.56 13.06 -18.42
N TYR A 20 6.42 13.68 -18.11
CA TYR A 20 5.67 14.55 -19.04
C TYR A 20 5.19 15.84 -18.36
N PRO A 21 6.08 16.64 -17.74
CA PRO A 21 5.72 17.76 -16.87
C PRO A 21 4.91 18.85 -17.56
N ASP A 22 5.10 19.04 -18.87
CA ASP A 22 4.38 20.04 -19.66
C ASP A 22 2.91 19.71 -19.88
N ARG A 23 2.52 18.45 -19.64
CA ARG A 23 1.11 18.03 -19.77
C ARG A 23 0.29 18.33 -18.53
N PHE A 24 0.93 18.58 -17.39
CA PHE A 24 0.25 18.73 -16.11
C PHE A 24 0.45 20.15 -15.56
N ASP A 25 -0.67 20.83 -15.33
CA ASP A 25 -0.71 22.17 -14.76
C ASP A 25 -0.93 22.15 -13.24
N ARG A 26 -1.52 21.06 -12.75
CA ARG A 26 -1.87 20.85 -11.33
C ARG A 26 -1.81 19.38 -10.99
N VAL A 27 -1.45 19.11 -9.75
CA VAL A 27 -1.42 17.75 -9.17
C VAL A 27 -2.29 17.72 -7.93
N VAL A 28 -3.11 16.68 -7.82
CA VAL A 28 -3.85 16.33 -6.61
C VAL A 28 -3.53 14.90 -6.27
N ILE A 29 -3.08 14.65 -5.07
CA ILE A 29 -2.85 13.29 -4.56
C ILE A 29 -3.74 13.02 -3.36
N SER A 30 -4.19 11.77 -3.25
CA SER A 30 -5.00 11.31 -2.14
C SER A 30 -4.53 9.92 -1.70
N ASN A 31 -4.27 9.75 -0.42
CA ASN A 31 -3.94 8.44 0.18
C ASN A 31 -2.99 7.62 -0.69
N THR A 32 -1.83 8.18 -0.98
CA THR A 32 -0.76 7.59 -1.79
C THR A 32 0.60 7.96 -1.22
N GLY A 33 1.66 7.49 -1.83
CA GLY A 33 3.02 7.82 -1.42
C GLY A 33 3.99 7.80 -2.60
N LEU A 34 5.19 8.25 -2.34
CA LEU A 34 6.34 8.11 -3.23
C LEU A 34 7.48 7.51 -2.38
N PRO A 35 7.38 6.22 -1.99
CA PRO A 35 8.29 5.62 -1.03
C PRO A 35 9.72 5.62 -1.56
N TYR A 36 10.64 6.14 -0.76
CA TYR A 36 12.05 6.24 -1.07
C TYR A 36 12.86 6.08 0.21
N ASN A 37 13.56 4.96 0.35
CA ASN A 37 14.35 4.61 1.52
C ASN A 37 15.77 4.15 1.11
N PRO A 38 16.63 5.08 0.66
CA PRO A 38 17.98 4.76 0.20
C PRO A 38 18.92 4.33 1.35
N ASP A 39 18.64 4.80 2.56
CA ASP A 39 19.48 4.61 3.75
C ASP A 39 19.00 3.44 4.63
N SER A 40 18.28 2.47 4.04
CA SER A 40 17.85 1.27 4.77
C SER A 40 19.08 0.58 5.38
N PRO A 41 19.12 0.35 6.71
CA PRO A 41 20.21 -0.38 7.32
C PRO A 41 20.41 -1.75 6.67
N GLN A 42 21.66 -2.15 6.43
CA GLN A 42 21.98 -3.44 5.82
C GLN A 42 21.36 -4.61 6.60
N SER A 43 21.34 -4.53 7.93
CA SER A 43 20.68 -5.54 8.78
C SER A 43 19.19 -5.66 8.53
N LEU A 44 18.49 -4.57 8.23
CA LEU A 44 17.07 -4.59 7.86
C LEU A 44 16.87 -5.22 6.49
N VAL A 45 17.74 -4.92 5.53
CA VAL A 45 17.71 -5.53 4.19
C VAL A 45 17.85 -7.05 4.31
N GLU A 46 18.89 -7.51 5.02
CA GLU A 46 19.15 -8.94 5.23
C GLU A 46 18.00 -9.65 5.96
N GLU A 47 17.42 -9.02 6.97
CA GLU A 47 16.26 -9.55 7.70
C GLU A 47 15.04 -9.74 6.77
N ILE A 48 14.72 -8.71 5.97
CA ILE A 48 13.57 -8.77 5.07
C ILE A 48 13.82 -9.75 3.92
N GLU A 49 15.02 -9.83 3.38
CA GLU A 49 15.37 -10.81 2.34
C GLU A 49 15.32 -12.24 2.90
N ASN A 50 15.83 -12.46 4.12
CA ASN A 50 15.70 -13.77 4.79
C ASN A 50 14.24 -14.15 5.01
N PHE A 51 13.42 -13.21 5.49
CA PHE A 51 11.99 -13.44 5.66
C PHE A 51 11.31 -13.80 4.33
N ARG A 52 11.62 -13.07 3.25
CA ARG A 52 11.04 -13.34 1.93
C ARG A 52 11.41 -14.72 1.39
N ASN A 53 12.65 -15.14 1.58
CA ASN A 53 13.20 -16.32 0.92
C ASN A 53 13.06 -17.62 1.75
N ASN A 54 13.09 -17.51 3.08
CA ASN A 54 13.27 -18.68 3.95
C ASN A 54 12.10 -18.90 4.92
N GLU A 55 11.32 -17.88 5.24
CA GLU A 55 10.20 -18.04 6.16
C GLU A 55 8.93 -18.52 5.44
N PRO A 56 8.03 -19.23 6.10
CA PRO A 56 6.76 -19.64 5.50
C PRO A 56 5.88 -18.43 5.15
N THR A 57 5.02 -18.61 4.16
CA THR A 57 4.02 -17.61 3.79
C THR A 57 3.10 -17.31 4.98
N PRO A 58 3.00 -16.06 5.45
CA PRO A 58 2.11 -15.75 6.55
C PRO A 58 0.65 -15.97 6.12
N ASN A 59 -0.16 -16.53 6.99
CA ASN A 59 -1.60 -16.57 6.77
C ASN A 59 -2.22 -15.18 7.04
N LEU A 60 -3.50 -15.01 6.68
CA LEU A 60 -4.20 -13.73 6.82
C LEU A 60 -4.16 -13.17 8.26
N LEU A 61 -4.28 -14.03 9.27
CA LEU A 61 -4.26 -13.60 10.67
C LEU A 61 -2.85 -13.20 11.13
N GLU A 62 -1.84 -13.92 10.71
CA GLU A 62 -0.43 -13.59 10.97
C GLU A 62 -0.04 -12.29 10.31
N MET A 63 -0.42 -12.11 9.05
CA MET A 63 -0.22 -10.87 8.31
C MET A 63 -0.90 -9.69 9.02
N GLN A 64 -2.16 -9.82 9.45
CA GLN A 64 -2.85 -8.77 10.18
C GLN A 64 -2.20 -8.45 11.54
N ARG A 65 -1.74 -9.48 12.27
CA ARG A 65 -1.01 -9.28 13.53
C ARG A 65 0.30 -8.54 13.27
N ALA A 66 1.06 -8.94 12.26
CA ALA A 66 2.28 -8.25 11.87
C ALA A 66 2.02 -6.78 11.55
N LEU A 67 1.01 -6.47 10.74
CA LEU A 67 0.63 -5.09 10.41
C LEU A 67 0.21 -4.26 11.64
N SER A 68 -0.39 -4.91 12.65
CA SER A 68 -0.87 -4.20 13.86
C SER A 68 0.16 -4.09 14.98
N GLN A 69 1.13 -4.98 15.06
CA GLN A 69 2.05 -5.11 16.20
C GLN A 69 3.50 -4.73 15.88
N MET A 70 3.90 -4.81 14.62
CA MET A 70 5.25 -4.40 14.24
C MET A 70 5.41 -2.90 14.44
N GLY A 71 6.34 -2.53 15.31
CA GLY A 71 6.69 -1.17 15.67
C GLY A 71 6.59 -0.12 14.56
N THR A 72 7.42 0.86 14.57
CA THR A 72 7.31 1.99 13.65
C THR A 72 7.98 1.76 12.28
N ASP A 73 8.53 0.57 11.99
CA ASP A 73 9.22 0.31 10.72
C ASP A 73 8.25 -0.08 9.59
N PRO A 74 7.97 0.85 8.65
CA PRO A 74 7.04 0.58 7.54
C PRO A 74 7.53 -0.50 6.59
N ALA A 75 8.84 -0.67 6.41
CA ALA A 75 9.40 -1.63 5.48
C ALA A 75 9.14 -3.08 5.94
N ARG A 76 9.30 -3.36 7.24
CA ARG A 76 8.95 -4.67 7.81
C ARG A 76 7.49 -5.01 7.63
N LYS A 77 6.59 -4.08 8.00
CA LYS A 77 5.15 -4.28 7.85
C LYS A 77 4.79 -4.59 6.41
N PHE A 78 5.35 -3.82 5.51
CA PHE A 78 5.05 -3.97 4.09
C PHE A 78 5.62 -5.27 3.51
N ALA A 79 6.74 -5.79 4.03
CA ALA A 79 7.29 -7.08 3.61
C ALA A 79 6.33 -8.25 3.88
N TYR A 80 5.62 -8.25 5.02
CA TYR A 80 4.58 -9.25 5.30
C TYR A 80 3.43 -9.17 4.30
N TRP A 81 2.99 -7.96 3.98
CA TRP A 81 1.98 -7.72 2.96
C TRP A 81 2.43 -8.21 1.59
N GLN A 82 3.65 -7.86 1.17
CA GLN A 82 4.22 -8.27 -0.11
C GLN A 82 4.29 -9.80 -0.23
N LYS A 83 4.84 -10.49 0.79
CA LYS A 83 4.96 -11.94 0.79
C LYS A 83 3.59 -12.63 0.80
N PHE A 84 2.68 -12.18 1.64
CA PHE A 84 1.31 -12.68 1.67
C PHE A 84 0.63 -12.57 0.31
N CYS A 85 0.68 -11.39 -0.31
CA CYS A 85 0.05 -11.17 -1.61
C CYS A 85 0.67 -12.03 -2.71
N TRP A 86 1.99 -12.07 -2.78
CA TRP A 86 2.70 -12.79 -3.85
C TRP A 86 2.51 -14.30 -3.77
N GLU A 87 2.63 -14.87 -2.57
CA GLU A 87 2.64 -16.31 -2.38
C GLU A 87 1.26 -16.94 -2.14
N THR A 88 0.23 -16.14 -1.80
CA THR A 88 -1.14 -16.65 -1.64
C THR A 88 -1.80 -16.81 -3.00
N GLU A 89 -1.91 -18.05 -3.48
CA GLU A 89 -2.43 -18.36 -4.83
C GLU A 89 -3.86 -17.84 -5.01
N ASP A 90 -4.75 -18.15 -4.09
CA ASP A 90 -6.14 -17.65 -4.10
C ASP A 90 -6.33 -16.61 -2.99
N MET A 91 -5.84 -15.40 -3.24
CA MET A 91 -5.92 -14.29 -2.29
C MET A 91 -7.38 -13.95 -1.95
N PRO A 92 -7.79 -13.96 -0.66
CA PRO A 92 -9.19 -13.74 -0.26
C PRO A 92 -9.54 -12.25 -0.23
N ILE A 93 -9.64 -11.62 -1.40
CA ILE A 93 -9.78 -10.15 -1.55
C ILE A 93 -11.02 -9.63 -0.82
N GLY A 94 -12.18 -10.19 -1.07
CA GLY A 94 -13.42 -9.74 -0.44
C GLY A 94 -13.41 -9.88 1.08
N LEU A 95 -12.84 -10.99 1.60
CA LEU A 95 -12.69 -11.18 3.05
C LEU A 95 -11.75 -10.14 3.64
N MET A 96 -10.62 -9.86 3.00
CA MET A 96 -9.66 -8.85 3.44
C MET A 96 -10.29 -7.47 3.50
N MET A 97 -10.98 -7.07 2.45
CA MET A 97 -11.65 -5.77 2.38
C MET A 97 -12.76 -5.65 3.43
N SER A 98 -13.54 -6.71 3.66
CA SER A 98 -14.54 -6.72 4.74
C SER A 98 -13.90 -6.51 6.12
N ILE A 99 -12.79 -7.19 6.40
CA ILE A 99 -12.08 -7.04 7.67
C ILE A 99 -11.54 -5.63 7.85
N MET A 100 -10.96 -5.06 6.80
CA MET A 100 -10.38 -3.71 6.85
C MET A 100 -11.45 -2.63 7.01
N MET A 101 -12.57 -2.74 6.34
CA MET A 101 -13.62 -1.72 6.32
C MET A 101 -14.63 -1.85 7.46
N GLU A 102 -15.03 -3.07 7.78
CA GLU A 102 -16.02 -3.32 8.85
C GLU A 102 -15.42 -3.22 10.25
N ARG A 103 -14.07 -3.27 10.36
CA ARG A 103 -13.32 -3.19 11.64
C ARG A 103 -13.99 -3.97 12.78
N PRO A 104 -14.33 -5.26 12.59
CA PRO A 104 -15.00 -6.02 13.63
C PRO A 104 -14.15 -6.05 14.91
N PRO A 105 -14.78 -6.07 16.10
CA PRO A 105 -14.05 -6.22 17.34
C PRO A 105 -13.11 -7.42 17.28
N ARG A 106 -11.85 -7.26 17.73
CA ARG A 106 -10.80 -8.30 17.62
C ARG A 106 -11.22 -9.67 18.17
N MET A 107 -12.03 -9.66 19.24
CA MET A 107 -12.58 -10.87 19.85
C MET A 107 -13.57 -11.60 18.91
N LEU A 108 -14.41 -10.85 18.21
CA LEU A 108 -15.34 -11.40 17.19
C LEU A 108 -14.60 -11.93 15.97
N LEU A 109 -13.50 -11.32 15.58
CA LEU A 109 -12.68 -11.74 14.47
C LEU A 109 -12.02 -13.09 14.75
N GLY A 110 -11.45 -13.28 15.93
CA GLY A 110 -10.85 -14.55 16.36
C GLY A 110 -11.87 -15.67 16.42
N LEU A 111 -13.07 -15.42 16.96
CA LEU A 111 -14.15 -16.39 17.03
C LEU A 111 -14.66 -16.75 15.62
N LYS A 112 -14.92 -15.77 14.76
CA LYS A 112 -15.31 -16.01 13.37
C LYS A 112 -14.27 -16.82 12.61
N PHE A 113 -12.99 -16.53 12.80
CA PHE A 113 -11.91 -17.27 12.15
C PHE A 113 -11.80 -18.72 12.68
N ALA A 114 -11.97 -18.93 13.99
CA ALA A 114 -12.01 -20.28 14.56
C ALA A 114 -13.20 -21.10 14.03
N LEU A 115 -14.37 -20.51 13.97
CA LEU A 115 -15.58 -21.15 13.41
C LEU A 115 -15.43 -21.45 11.92
N TYR A 116 -14.78 -20.57 11.16
CA TYR A 116 -14.42 -20.81 9.76
C TYR A 116 -13.47 -21.98 9.59
N LYS A 117 -12.39 -22.05 10.39
CA LYS A 117 -11.44 -23.19 10.35
C LYS A 117 -12.11 -24.51 10.71
N LEU A 118 -13.13 -24.49 11.56
CA LEU A 118 -13.92 -25.65 11.94
C LEU A 118 -14.99 -26.03 10.91
N GLY A 119 -15.10 -25.28 9.82
CA GLY A 119 -16.13 -25.49 8.80
C GLY A 119 -17.56 -25.20 9.26
N LEU A 120 -17.72 -24.54 10.42
CA LEU A 120 -19.01 -24.24 11.03
C LEU A 120 -19.67 -22.99 10.44
N ILE A 121 -18.88 -22.08 9.85
CA ILE A 121 -19.36 -20.94 9.10
C ILE A 121 -18.60 -20.85 7.79
N SER A 122 -19.29 -20.52 6.70
CA SER A 122 -18.63 -20.01 5.51
C SER A 122 -17.99 -18.65 5.84
N PRO A 123 -16.86 -18.26 5.19
CA PRO A 123 -16.47 -16.87 5.22
C PRO A 123 -17.70 -16.10 4.77
N LEU A 124 -18.29 -15.32 5.69
CA LEU A 124 -19.56 -14.66 5.41
C LEU A 124 -19.35 -13.76 4.19
N PRO A 125 -19.97 -14.07 3.04
CA PRO A 125 -19.98 -13.14 1.95
C PRO A 125 -20.91 -12.00 2.35
N THR A 126 -20.38 -11.04 3.10
CA THR A 126 -21.05 -9.77 3.28
C THR A 126 -21.29 -9.19 1.89
N PRO A 127 -22.30 -8.34 1.67
CA PRO A 127 -22.46 -7.65 0.39
C PRO A 127 -21.17 -6.96 -0.07
N LEU A 128 -20.40 -6.45 0.89
CA LEU A 128 -19.09 -5.83 0.65
C LEU A 128 -18.08 -6.85 0.09
N ALA A 129 -17.91 -8.00 0.74
CA ALA A 129 -17.00 -9.05 0.28
C ALA A 129 -17.37 -9.51 -1.15
N LYS A 130 -18.66 -9.77 -1.40
CA LYS A 130 -19.13 -10.15 -2.73
C LYS A 130 -18.82 -9.08 -3.79
N GLY A 131 -18.97 -7.78 -3.45
CA GLY A 131 -18.67 -6.69 -4.35
C GLY A 131 -17.20 -6.66 -4.73
N TYR A 132 -16.29 -6.86 -3.75
CA TYR A 132 -14.85 -6.89 -3.99
C TYR A 132 -14.36 -8.17 -4.66
N ASP A 133 -15.04 -9.31 -4.48
CA ASP A 133 -14.72 -10.57 -5.17
C ASP A 133 -15.28 -10.61 -6.61
N ALA A 134 -16.31 -9.82 -6.93
CA ALA A 134 -16.97 -9.85 -8.22
C ALA A 134 -16.06 -9.68 -9.45
N PRO A 135 -15.00 -8.87 -9.44
CA PRO A 135 -14.05 -8.76 -10.55
C PRO A 135 -13.17 -10.00 -10.76
N PHE A 136 -13.15 -10.94 -9.81
CA PHE A 136 -12.22 -12.06 -9.77
C PHE A 136 -12.97 -13.41 -9.79
N PRO A 137 -13.38 -13.91 -10.98
CA PRO A 137 -14.10 -15.18 -11.11
C PRO A 137 -13.34 -16.38 -10.53
N ASP A 138 -12.00 -16.35 -10.60
CA ASP A 138 -11.12 -17.37 -10.05
C ASP A 138 -9.73 -16.76 -9.71
N ALA A 139 -8.81 -17.59 -9.20
CA ALA A 139 -7.49 -17.16 -8.76
C ALA A 139 -6.62 -16.54 -9.88
N THR A 140 -6.85 -16.90 -11.14
CA THR A 140 -6.04 -16.39 -12.26
C THR A 140 -6.26 -14.90 -12.51
N TYR A 141 -7.44 -14.39 -12.18
CA TYR A 141 -7.76 -12.97 -12.28
C TYR A 141 -7.13 -12.12 -11.16
N LYS A 142 -6.61 -12.75 -10.11
CA LYS A 142 -6.01 -12.08 -8.95
C LYS A 142 -4.52 -11.74 -9.10
N MET A 143 -3.91 -12.01 -10.25
CA MET A 143 -2.49 -11.76 -10.47
C MET A 143 -2.09 -10.29 -10.27
N GLY A 144 -2.93 -9.35 -10.71
CA GLY A 144 -2.70 -7.91 -10.51
C GLY A 144 -2.55 -7.56 -9.02
N PRO A 145 -3.59 -7.72 -8.19
CA PRO A 145 -3.53 -7.46 -6.75
C PRO A 145 -2.43 -8.22 -6.03
N ARG A 146 -2.06 -9.43 -6.49
CA ARG A 146 -0.97 -10.22 -5.92
C ARG A 146 0.41 -9.65 -6.22
N ALA A 147 0.63 -9.23 -7.46
CA ALA A 147 1.95 -8.76 -7.92
C ALA A 147 2.25 -7.31 -7.52
N MET A 148 1.25 -6.42 -7.58
CA MET A 148 1.45 -4.98 -7.39
C MET A 148 2.20 -4.61 -6.09
N PRO A 149 1.91 -5.18 -4.91
CA PRO A 149 2.65 -4.84 -3.71
C PRO A 149 4.16 -5.06 -3.80
N SER A 150 4.60 -6.06 -4.58
CA SER A 150 6.02 -6.38 -4.77
C SER A 150 6.79 -5.32 -5.55
N TYR A 151 6.11 -4.45 -6.27
CA TYR A 151 6.73 -3.34 -7.02
C TYR A 151 6.91 -2.06 -6.19
N VAL A 152 6.39 -2.01 -4.96
CA VAL A 152 6.60 -0.85 -4.08
C VAL A 152 8.02 -0.90 -3.51
N PRO A 153 8.88 0.10 -3.78
CA PRO A 153 10.26 0.11 -3.30
C PRO A 153 10.28 0.45 -1.80
N THR A 154 10.61 -0.53 -0.99
CA THR A 154 10.66 -0.38 0.48
C THR A 154 12.07 -0.41 1.04
N LEU A 155 13.06 -0.83 0.25
CA LEU A 155 14.44 -1.03 0.67
C LEU A 155 15.43 -0.34 -0.27
N ALA A 156 16.63 -0.10 0.21
CA ALA A 156 17.74 0.41 -0.59
C ALA A 156 18.09 -0.48 -1.80
N THR A 157 17.80 -1.78 -1.72
CA THR A 157 18.00 -2.77 -2.80
C THR A 157 16.82 -2.88 -3.77
N SER A 158 15.76 -2.09 -3.58
CA SER A 158 14.57 -2.17 -4.46
C SER A 158 14.90 -1.72 -5.88
N PRO A 159 14.54 -2.50 -6.92
CA PRO A 159 14.93 -2.22 -8.32
C PRO A 159 14.48 -0.85 -8.84
N SER A 160 13.38 -0.31 -8.32
CA SER A 160 12.84 0.97 -8.77
C SER A 160 13.27 2.17 -7.90
N LEU A 161 14.26 2.00 -7.03
CA LEU A 161 14.70 3.06 -6.10
C LEU A 161 15.23 4.29 -6.84
N ASP A 162 16.02 4.09 -7.90
CA ASP A 162 16.55 5.19 -8.72
C ASP A 162 15.46 6.02 -9.37
N GLU A 163 14.37 5.39 -9.81
CA GLU A 163 13.23 6.09 -10.39
C GLU A 163 12.47 6.91 -9.33
N GLN A 164 12.43 6.43 -8.10
CA GLN A 164 11.87 7.20 -6.98
C GLN A 164 12.75 8.41 -6.62
N ARG A 165 14.06 8.23 -6.63
CA ARG A 165 15.02 9.34 -6.44
C ARG A 165 14.79 10.43 -7.48
N LYS A 166 14.79 10.08 -8.77
CA LYS A 166 14.52 11.03 -9.86
C LYS A 166 13.15 11.74 -9.70
N ALA A 167 12.16 11.02 -9.21
CA ALA A 167 10.86 11.61 -8.96
C ALA A 167 10.90 12.63 -7.83
N TRP A 168 11.60 12.34 -6.73
CA TRP A 168 11.78 13.31 -5.65
C TRP A 168 12.61 14.50 -6.08
N ASP A 169 13.75 14.30 -6.79
CA ASP A 169 14.58 15.39 -7.34
C ASP A 169 13.73 16.37 -8.17
N PHE A 170 12.77 15.85 -8.95
CA PHE A 170 11.85 16.67 -9.72
C PHE A 170 10.81 17.39 -8.83
N PHE A 171 10.16 16.68 -7.90
CA PHE A 171 9.11 17.28 -7.08
C PHE A 171 9.65 18.30 -6.08
N GLU A 172 10.90 18.21 -5.64
CA GLU A 172 11.56 19.21 -4.81
C GLU A 172 11.73 20.58 -5.53
N THR A 173 11.55 20.59 -6.85
CA THR A 173 11.55 21.83 -7.67
C THR A 173 10.20 22.15 -8.31
N PHE A 174 9.15 21.36 -8.00
CA PHE A 174 7.86 21.53 -8.64
C PHE A 174 7.04 22.63 -7.99
N GLU A 175 6.84 23.77 -8.71
CA GLU A 175 6.16 24.97 -8.23
C GLU A 175 4.68 25.04 -8.63
N LYS A 176 4.24 24.20 -9.59
CA LYS A 176 2.82 24.19 -9.99
C LYS A 176 1.94 23.70 -8.84
N PRO A 177 0.66 24.12 -8.75
CA PRO A 177 -0.23 23.75 -7.66
C PRO A 177 -0.25 22.24 -7.39
N PHE A 178 0.07 21.87 -6.13
CA PHE A 178 0.14 20.48 -5.67
C PHE A 178 -0.68 20.32 -4.38
N VAL A 179 -1.83 19.65 -4.46
CA VAL A 179 -2.75 19.45 -3.34
C VAL A 179 -2.63 18.03 -2.79
N CYS A 180 -2.53 17.92 -1.47
CA CYS A 180 -2.60 16.66 -0.71
C CYS A 180 -3.98 16.57 -0.03
N ALA A 181 -4.84 15.66 -0.50
CA ALA A 181 -6.16 15.41 0.04
C ALA A 181 -6.19 14.02 0.69
N PHE A 182 -5.84 13.93 1.97
CA PHE A 182 -5.61 12.65 2.66
C PHE A 182 -6.62 12.41 3.77
N ALA A 183 -7.15 11.19 3.83
CA ALA A 183 -8.00 10.76 4.93
C ALA A 183 -7.16 10.40 6.17
N ASP A 184 -7.49 10.98 7.32
CA ASP A 184 -6.78 10.78 8.59
C ASP A 184 -6.80 9.32 9.09
N ASN A 185 -7.84 8.58 8.71
CA ASN A 185 -8.08 7.22 9.18
C ASN A 185 -7.59 6.11 8.24
N ASP A 186 -6.79 6.44 7.22
CA ASP A 186 -6.20 5.45 6.34
C ASP A 186 -5.11 4.65 7.08
N PRO A 187 -5.26 3.33 7.24
CA PRO A 187 -4.29 2.54 7.99
C PRO A 187 -2.94 2.34 7.25
N VAL A 188 -2.87 2.67 5.96
CA VAL A 188 -1.71 2.41 5.10
C VAL A 188 -0.94 3.69 4.81
N THR A 189 -1.62 4.74 4.39
CA THR A 189 -0.97 5.96 3.87
C THR A 189 -1.17 7.20 4.74
N ALA A 190 -1.88 7.11 5.87
CA ALA A 190 -2.00 8.24 6.78
C ALA A 190 -0.62 8.75 7.21
N GLY A 191 -0.41 10.06 7.09
CA GLY A 191 0.88 10.70 7.39
C GLY A 191 1.86 10.77 6.21
N SER A 192 1.63 10.03 5.12
CA SER A 192 2.53 10.08 3.94
C SER A 192 2.53 11.45 3.25
N GLN A 193 1.47 12.25 3.42
CA GLN A 193 1.41 13.62 2.90
C GLN A 193 2.48 14.54 3.48
N ALA A 194 2.99 14.24 4.68
CA ALA A 194 3.97 15.10 5.35
C ALA A 194 5.22 15.34 4.50
N GLN A 195 5.73 14.31 3.82
CA GLN A 195 6.89 14.45 2.95
C GLN A 195 6.62 15.38 1.75
N PHE A 196 5.42 15.30 1.18
CA PHE A 196 5.05 16.19 0.06
C PHE A 196 4.89 17.63 0.52
N LEU A 197 4.24 17.85 1.68
CA LEU A 197 4.05 19.18 2.25
C LEU A 197 5.38 19.85 2.64
N GLU A 198 6.34 19.06 3.09
CA GLU A 198 7.68 19.55 3.45
C GLU A 198 8.52 19.88 2.21
N LYS A 199 8.53 18.98 1.21
CA LYS A 199 9.51 19.00 0.13
C LYS A 199 9.04 19.66 -1.15
N VAL A 200 7.74 19.64 -1.45
CA VAL A 200 7.20 20.10 -2.74
C VAL A 200 6.79 21.59 -2.66
N PRO A 201 7.50 22.53 -3.34
CA PRO A 201 7.16 23.95 -3.28
C PRO A 201 5.73 24.28 -3.70
N GLY A 202 5.18 23.53 -4.65
CA GLY A 202 3.81 23.72 -5.17
C GLY A 202 2.70 23.47 -4.17
N THR A 203 2.99 22.96 -2.96
CA THR A 203 2.00 22.79 -1.88
C THR A 203 1.78 24.08 -1.09
N ARG A 204 2.73 25.01 -1.13
CA ARG A 204 2.73 26.20 -0.26
C ARG A 204 1.57 27.12 -0.54
N GLY A 205 0.88 27.56 0.52
CA GLY A 205 -0.23 28.52 0.42
C GLY A 205 -1.53 27.92 -0.14
N LEU A 206 -1.59 26.61 -0.28
CA LEU A 206 -2.81 25.89 -0.65
C LEU A 206 -3.49 25.27 0.58
N ASP A 207 -4.78 25.03 0.45
CA ASP A 207 -5.56 24.26 1.42
C ASP A 207 -5.44 22.76 1.11
N HIS A 208 -5.20 21.96 2.14
CA HIS A 208 -4.97 20.51 2.05
C HIS A 208 -6.00 19.78 2.90
N PRO A 209 -7.19 19.46 2.32
CA PRO A 209 -8.26 18.79 3.04
C PRO A 209 -7.94 17.35 3.40
#